data_1b98ce68446befd08b4baec7affcbddd
#
_entry.id   1b98ce68446befd08b4baec7affcbddd
#
_cell.length_a   1.000
_cell.length_b   1.000
_cell.length_c   1.000
_cell.angle_alpha   90.00
_cell.angle_beta   90.00
_cell.angle_gamma   90.00
#
_symmetry.space_group_name_H-M   'P 1'
#
loop_
_entity.id
_entity.type
_entity.pdbx_description
1 polymer ?
#
loop_
_entity_poly.entity_id
_entity_poly.type
_entity_poly.pdbx_seq_one_letter_code
_entity_poly.pdbx_strand_id
1 'polypeptide(L)'
;MKNKILTILLIIIPLVSILIFKSLSEEKTVPEPEKIVELMGTQTTFAVKGNCGMCKKTIENAANSVNGVIKVDWNQNTKQVNLVYDSQIADLMSVHRAIAKSGYDTEVVKHDPDSYENLPLCCQYDPEMIINSN
;
A
#
# COMPACT_ATOMS: atom_id res chain seq x y z
N MET A 1 -15.22 -51.23 42.73
CA MET A 1 -14.08 -50.68 41.98
C MET A 1 -14.39 -50.43 40.52
N LYS A 2 -15.20 -51.23 39.82
CA LYS A 2 -15.56 -51.05 38.40
C LYS A 2 -16.28 -49.74 38.09
N ASN A 3 -17.18 -49.30 38.97
CA ASN A 3 -17.97 -48.05 38.71
C ASN A 3 -17.16 -46.76 38.83
N LYS A 4 -16.09 -46.72 39.64
CA LYS A 4 -15.23 -45.54 39.78
C LYS A 4 -14.34 -45.34 38.54
N ILE A 5 -13.90 -46.43 37.92
CA ILE A 5 -13.07 -46.38 36.69
C ILE A 5 -13.93 -45.89 35.49
N LEU A 6 -15.19 -46.34 35.40
CA LEU A 6 -16.10 -45.92 34.36
C LEU A 6 -16.46 -44.43 34.43
N THR A 7 -16.64 -43.89 35.67
CA THR A 7 -16.90 -42.47 35.89
C THR A 7 -15.69 -41.58 35.55
N ILE A 8 -14.49 -42.05 35.86
CA ILE A 8 -13.25 -41.34 35.51
C ILE A 8 -13.04 -41.31 33.99
N LEU A 9 -13.29 -42.43 33.29
CA LEU A 9 -13.23 -42.51 31.84
C LEU A 9 -14.22 -41.55 31.13
N LEU A 10 -15.44 -41.42 31.65
CA LEU A 10 -16.45 -40.53 31.11
C LEU A 10 -16.11 -39.03 31.23
N ILE A 11 -15.27 -38.65 32.22
CA ILE A 11 -14.83 -37.26 32.42
C ILE A 11 -13.56 -36.96 31.61
N ILE A 12 -12.64 -37.92 31.44
CA ILE A 12 -11.37 -37.71 30.75
C ILE A 12 -11.53 -37.62 29.22
N ILE A 13 -12.45 -38.39 28.64
CA ILE A 13 -12.66 -38.41 27.18
C ILE A 13 -13.07 -37.02 26.64
N PRO A 14 -14.05 -36.30 27.22
CA PRO A 14 -14.44 -35.00 26.73
C PRO A 14 -13.35 -33.94 26.97
N LEU A 15 -12.57 -34.02 28.04
CA LEU A 15 -11.47 -33.09 28.30
C LEU A 15 -10.32 -33.26 27.31
N VAL A 16 -9.97 -34.48 26.92
CA VAL A 16 -8.95 -34.76 25.90
C VAL A 16 -9.43 -34.31 24.52
N SER A 17 -10.72 -34.49 24.19
CA SER A 17 -11.30 -34.01 22.94
C SER A 17 -11.22 -32.46 22.80
N ILE A 18 -11.43 -31.74 23.89
CA ILE A 18 -11.34 -30.26 23.90
C ILE A 18 -9.88 -29.80 23.72
N LEU A 19 -8.92 -30.52 24.30
CA LEU A 19 -7.50 -30.22 24.15
C LEU A 19 -6.99 -30.49 22.72
N ILE A 20 -7.45 -31.60 22.10
CA ILE A 20 -7.07 -31.94 20.72
C ILE A 20 -7.71 -30.94 19.74
N PHE A 21 -8.95 -30.53 19.98
CA PHE A 21 -9.62 -29.54 19.11
C PHE A 21 -8.95 -28.17 19.15
N LYS A 22 -8.40 -27.75 20.32
CA LYS A 22 -7.61 -26.52 20.43
C LYS A 22 -6.25 -26.58 19.71
N SER A 23 -5.67 -27.78 19.60
CA SER A 23 -4.37 -27.96 18.93
C SER A 23 -4.47 -28.03 17.41
N LEU A 24 -5.67 -28.27 16.85
CA LEU A 24 -5.90 -28.34 15.41
C LEU A 24 -6.40 -27.02 14.79
N SER A 25 -6.58 -25.97 15.60
CA SER A 25 -6.91 -24.61 15.13
C SER A 25 -5.65 -23.74 14.99
N GLU A 26 -4.54 -24.27 14.56
CA GLU A 26 -3.53 -23.47 13.90
C GLU A 26 -4.06 -23.17 12.49
N GLU A 27 -4.93 -22.19 12.46
CA GLU A 27 -5.32 -21.48 11.27
C GLU A 27 -4.04 -20.95 10.63
N LYS A 28 -3.61 -21.63 9.58
CA LYS A 28 -2.56 -21.18 8.70
C LYS A 28 -3.10 -19.93 8.06
N THR A 29 -2.89 -18.77 8.70
CA THR A 29 -3.26 -17.46 8.21
C THR A 29 -2.58 -17.31 6.86
N VAL A 30 -3.32 -17.52 5.79
CA VAL A 30 -2.91 -17.10 4.45
C VAL A 30 -2.68 -15.60 4.60
N PRO A 31 -1.47 -15.08 4.39
CA PRO A 31 -1.22 -13.65 4.56
C PRO A 31 -2.16 -12.90 3.64
N GLU A 32 -2.82 -11.89 4.20
CA GLU A 32 -3.73 -11.00 3.49
C GLU A 32 -3.06 -10.52 2.18
N PRO A 33 -3.76 -10.49 1.04
CA PRO A 33 -3.14 -10.18 -0.26
C PRO A 33 -2.39 -8.85 -0.27
N GLU A 34 -2.78 -7.86 0.54
CA GLU A 34 -2.04 -6.60 0.71
C GLU A 34 -0.62 -6.82 1.27
N LYS A 35 -0.46 -7.72 2.22
CA LYS A 35 0.84 -7.98 2.86
C LYS A 35 1.80 -8.77 1.96
N ILE A 36 1.26 -9.58 1.04
CA ILE A 36 2.08 -10.33 0.07
C ILE A 36 2.64 -9.39 -1.00
N VAL A 37 1.84 -8.43 -1.45
CA VAL A 37 2.24 -7.40 -2.42
C VAL A 37 3.38 -6.53 -1.86
N GLU A 38 3.31 -6.18 -0.58
CA GLU A 38 4.33 -5.40 0.11
C GLU A 38 5.66 -6.15 0.29
N LEU A 39 5.63 -7.50 0.35
CA LEU A 39 6.83 -8.35 0.44
C LEU A 39 7.52 -8.61 -0.91
N MET A 40 6.85 -8.37 -2.03
CA MET A 40 7.33 -8.71 -3.37
C MET A 40 7.91 -7.53 -4.15
N GLY A 41 7.87 -6.30 -3.62
CA GLY A 41 8.34 -5.09 -4.31
C GLY A 41 9.27 -4.23 -3.47
N THR A 42 10.01 -3.37 -4.16
CA THR A 42 10.79 -2.29 -3.53
C THR A 42 9.83 -1.21 -3.05
N GLN A 43 9.94 -0.84 -1.78
CA GLN A 43 9.13 0.22 -1.18
C GLN A 43 9.92 1.52 -1.13
N THR A 44 9.26 2.62 -1.45
CA THR A 44 9.83 3.96 -1.34
C THR A 44 8.75 4.99 -1.06
N THR A 45 9.16 6.12 -0.51
CA THR A 45 8.30 7.27 -0.25
C THR A 45 8.96 8.51 -0.80
N PHE A 46 8.19 9.35 -1.47
CA PHE A 46 8.68 10.63 -2.01
C PHE A 46 7.56 11.66 -2.05
N ALA A 47 7.93 12.94 -2.11
CA ALA A 47 6.98 14.03 -2.06
C ALA A 47 6.45 14.43 -3.46
N VAL A 48 5.14 14.73 -3.54
CA VAL A 48 4.45 15.21 -4.74
C VAL A 48 3.48 16.32 -4.36
N LYS A 49 3.56 17.47 -5.03
CA LYS A 49 2.63 18.59 -4.84
C LYS A 49 1.24 18.23 -5.34
N GLY A 50 0.22 18.76 -4.67
CA GLY A 50 -1.18 18.57 -5.03
C GLY A 50 -2.10 19.03 -3.90
N ASN A 51 -3.40 19.28 -4.20
CA ASN A 51 -4.32 19.90 -3.26
C ASN A 51 -5.42 18.98 -2.73
N CYS A 52 -5.96 18.10 -3.57
CA CYS A 52 -7.27 17.49 -3.31
C CYS A 52 -7.37 16.04 -3.77
N GLY A 53 -8.52 15.42 -3.53
CA GLY A 53 -8.79 14.03 -3.93
C GLY A 53 -8.75 13.78 -5.45
N MET A 54 -9.01 14.82 -6.28
CA MET A 54 -8.83 14.71 -7.74
C MET A 54 -7.35 14.65 -8.10
N CYS A 55 -6.50 15.45 -7.43
CA CYS A 55 -5.04 15.35 -7.57
C CYS A 55 -4.56 13.95 -7.21
N LYS A 56 -5.05 13.39 -6.09
CA LYS A 56 -4.74 12.00 -5.67
C LYS A 56 -4.97 11.03 -6.82
N LYS A 57 -6.17 11.06 -7.38
CA LYS A 57 -6.54 10.15 -8.47
C LYS A 57 -5.65 10.30 -9.70
N THR A 58 -5.29 11.52 -10.09
CA THR A 58 -4.44 11.78 -11.25
C THR A 58 -3.00 11.34 -11.00
N ILE A 59 -2.43 11.67 -9.83
CA ILE A 59 -1.08 11.28 -9.42
C ILE A 59 -0.95 9.74 -9.39
N GLU A 60 -1.91 9.07 -8.75
CA GLU A 60 -1.90 7.60 -8.64
C GLU A 60 -2.10 6.93 -10.00
N ASN A 61 -2.97 7.43 -10.85
CA ASN A 61 -3.14 6.91 -12.22
C ASN A 61 -1.86 7.08 -13.04
N ALA A 62 -1.20 8.22 -12.94
CA ALA A 62 0.06 8.47 -13.63
C ALA A 62 1.16 7.50 -13.17
N ALA A 63 1.32 7.31 -11.85
CA ALA A 63 2.27 6.35 -11.30
C ALA A 63 1.93 4.91 -11.71
N ASN A 64 0.66 4.51 -11.64
CA ASN A 64 0.20 3.17 -12.03
C ASN A 64 0.34 2.88 -13.55
N SER A 65 0.49 3.90 -14.38
CA SER A 65 0.72 3.71 -15.82
C SER A 65 2.13 3.18 -16.13
N VAL A 66 3.05 3.24 -15.17
CA VAL A 66 4.41 2.73 -15.33
C VAL A 66 4.41 1.23 -15.07
N ASN A 67 4.83 0.46 -16.08
CA ASN A 67 4.94 -0.99 -15.94
C ASN A 67 5.93 -1.34 -14.82
N GLY A 68 5.53 -2.24 -13.93
CA GLY A 68 6.30 -2.60 -12.74
C GLY A 68 5.85 -1.89 -11.46
N VAL A 69 4.97 -0.89 -11.53
CA VAL A 69 4.32 -0.34 -10.33
C VAL A 69 3.28 -1.33 -9.83
N ILE A 70 3.36 -1.67 -8.55
CA ILE A 70 2.52 -2.67 -7.87
C ILE A 70 1.44 -1.98 -7.04
N LYS A 71 1.84 -0.95 -6.27
CA LYS A 71 0.94 -0.18 -5.41
C LYS A 71 1.41 1.25 -5.32
N VAL A 72 0.48 2.18 -5.35
CA VAL A 72 0.73 3.59 -5.11
C VAL A 72 -0.39 4.17 -4.26
N ASP A 73 -0.03 4.97 -3.28
CA ASP A 73 -0.95 5.74 -2.44
C ASP A 73 -0.36 7.13 -2.16
N TRP A 74 -1.03 8.17 -2.65
CA TRP A 74 -0.65 9.55 -2.36
C TRP A 74 -1.51 10.11 -1.24
N ASN A 75 -0.87 10.62 -0.20
CA ASN A 75 -1.54 11.22 0.94
C ASN A 75 -1.70 12.74 0.74
N GLN A 76 -2.95 13.20 0.69
CA GLN A 76 -3.29 14.61 0.50
C GLN A 76 -2.76 15.53 1.60
N ASN A 77 -2.65 15.05 2.85
CA ASN A 77 -2.25 15.88 3.99
C ASN A 77 -0.72 16.00 4.08
N THR A 78 -0.02 14.89 3.91
CA THR A 78 1.44 14.84 4.01
C THR A 78 2.14 15.14 2.68
N LYS A 79 1.41 15.12 1.56
CA LYS A 79 1.95 15.27 0.19
C LYS A 79 2.92 14.15 -0.18
N GLN A 80 2.87 13.01 0.49
CA GLN A 80 3.76 11.87 0.27
C GLN A 80 3.07 10.81 -0.59
N VAL A 81 3.81 10.27 -1.53
CA VAL A 81 3.49 9.02 -2.24
C VAL A 81 4.17 7.87 -1.52
N ASN A 82 3.41 6.86 -1.14
CA ASN A 82 3.92 5.55 -0.77
C ASN A 82 3.85 4.64 -2.00
N LEU A 83 4.99 4.20 -2.49
CA LEU A 83 5.14 3.43 -3.71
C LEU A 83 5.69 2.05 -3.42
N VAL A 84 5.10 1.02 -4.02
CA VAL A 84 5.65 -0.33 -4.13
C VAL A 84 5.80 -0.66 -5.61
N TYR A 85 6.99 -1.04 -6.04
CA TYR A 85 7.28 -1.33 -7.44
C TYR A 85 8.32 -2.44 -7.58
N ASP A 86 8.28 -3.16 -8.69
CA ASP A 86 9.29 -4.12 -9.06
C ASP A 86 10.50 -3.40 -9.68
N SER A 87 11.60 -3.32 -8.93
CA SER A 87 12.82 -2.64 -9.36
C SER A 87 13.58 -3.34 -10.49
N GLN A 88 13.17 -4.55 -10.87
CA GLN A 88 13.70 -5.25 -12.05
C GLN A 88 12.97 -4.81 -13.34
N ILE A 89 11.77 -4.23 -13.21
CA ILE A 89 10.91 -3.83 -14.34
C ILE A 89 10.85 -2.32 -14.48
N ALA A 90 10.74 -1.59 -13.37
CA ALA A 90 10.62 -0.14 -13.33
C ALA A 90 11.77 0.52 -12.59
N ASP A 91 12.21 1.67 -13.06
CA ASP A 91 13.05 2.57 -12.27
C ASP A 91 12.20 3.68 -11.64
N LEU A 92 12.58 4.12 -10.44
CA LEU A 92 11.87 5.15 -9.69
C LEU A 92 11.73 6.46 -10.47
N MET A 93 12.74 6.83 -11.26
CA MET A 93 12.74 8.05 -12.05
C MET A 93 11.65 8.02 -13.15
N SER A 94 11.31 6.86 -13.69
CA SER A 94 10.20 6.69 -14.62
C SER A 94 8.86 7.02 -13.99
N VAL A 95 8.68 6.67 -12.72
CA VAL A 95 7.47 7.04 -11.95
C VAL A 95 7.41 8.55 -11.72
N HIS A 96 8.50 9.17 -11.30
CA HIS A 96 8.58 10.63 -11.15
C HIS A 96 8.25 11.35 -12.45
N ARG A 97 8.80 10.91 -13.59
CA ARG A 97 8.52 11.49 -14.91
C ARG A 97 7.05 11.32 -15.34
N ALA A 98 6.44 10.17 -15.06
CA ALA A 98 5.03 9.93 -15.37
C ALA A 98 4.11 10.88 -14.58
N ILE A 99 4.39 11.09 -13.29
CA ILE A 99 3.68 12.03 -12.44
C ILE A 99 3.88 13.47 -12.93
N ALA A 100 5.12 13.85 -13.22
CA ALA A 100 5.44 15.19 -13.72
C ALA A 100 4.75 15.49 -15.06
N LYS A 101 4.70 14.52 -15.96
CA LYS A 101 3.97 14.62 -17.24
C LYS A 101 2.46 14.78 -17.06
N SER A 102 1.90 14.38 -15.93
CA SER A 102 0.49 14.59 -15.61
C SER A 102 0.19 15.95 -14.94
N GLY A 103 1.19 16.84 -14.82
CA GLY A 103 1.05 18.20 -14.32
C GLY A 103 1.45 18.40 -12.85
N TYR A 104 2.10 17.41 -12.20
CA TYR A 104 2.43 17.49 -10.77
C TYR A 104 3.93 17.48 -10.50
N ASP A 105 4.41 18.46 -9.72
CA ASP A 105 5.80 18.47 -9.22
C ASP A 105 6.03 17.30 -8.27
N THR A 106 7.09 16.55 -8.53
CA THR A 106 7.69 15.66 -7.54
C THR A 106 8.88 16.36 -6.88
N GLU A 107 9.46 15.76 -5.84
CA GLU A 107 10.65 16.32 -5.19
C GLU A 107 11.87 16.43 -6.12
N VAL A 108 11.93 15.67 -7.21
CA VAL A 108 13.09 15.61 -8.13
C VAL A 108 12.77 16.02 -9.56
N VAL A 109 11.50 16.02 -9.98
CA VAL A 109 11.08 16.37 -11.36
C VAL A 109 9.97 17.39 -11.30
N LYS A 110 10.15 18.50 -12.04
CA LYS A 110 9.11 19.53 -12.22
C LYS A 110 8.04 19.06 -13.20
N HIS A 111 6.83 19.55 -13.02
CA HIS A 111 5.71 19.26 -13.89
C HIS A 111 5.95 19.72 -15.34
N ASP A 112 5.29 19.07 -16.26
CA ASP A 112 5.13 19.57 -17.62
C ASP A 112 4.23 20.81 -17.60
N PRO A 113 4.69 21.98 -18.13
CA PRO A 113 3.96 23.22 -18.01
C PRO A 113 2.57 23.19 -18.67
N ASP A 114 2.47 22.60 -19.85
CA ASP A 114 1.20 22.52 -20.59
C ASP A 114 0.20 21.64 -19.83
N SER A 115 0.69 20.54 -19.23
CA SER A 115 -0.14 19.66 -18.42
C SER A 115 -0.62 20.32 -17.13
N TYR A 116 0.22 21.13 -16.49
CA TYR A 116 -0.15 21.88 -15.29
C TYR A 116 -1.21 22.94 -15.59
N GLU A 117 -1.06 23.72 -16.67
CA GLU A 117 -2.02 24.75 -17.08
C GLU A 117 -3.39 24.16 -17.42
N ASN A 118 -3.42 22.93 -17.93
CA ASN A 118 -4.65 22.21 -18.26
C ASN A 118 -5.28 21.49 -17.05
N LEU A 119 -4.69 21.53 -15.86
CA LEU A 119 -5.32 20.99 -14.66
C LEU A 119 -6.59 21.76 -14.30
N PRO A 120 -7.64 21.12 -13.78
CA PRO A 120 -8.74 21.80 -13.15
C PRO A 120 -8.25 22.80 -12.09
N LEU A 121 -8.91 23.94 -11.94
CA LEU A 121 -8.49 25.01 -11.01
C LEU A 121 -8.25 24.52 -9.58
N CYS A 122 -9.03 23.55 -9.10
CA CYS A 122 -8.85 22.96 -7.78
C CYS A 122 -7.58 22.07 -7.68
N CYS A 123 -6.99 21.68 -8.81
CA CYS A 123 -5.78 20.87 -8.89
C CYS A 123 -4.53 21.72 -9.17
N GLN A 124 -4.68 22.96 -9.60
CA GLN A 124 -3.57 23.90 -9.74
C GLN A 124 -3.08 24.29 -8.35
N TYR A 125 -2.04 23.61 -7.89
CA TYR A 125 -1.41 23.86 -6.58
C TYR A 125 -0.47 25.07 -6.66
N ASP A 126 -0.15 25.64 -5.50
CA ASP A 126 0.84 26.71 -5.42
C ASP A 126 2.22 26.16 -5.82
N PRO A 127 2.87 26.70 -6.87
CA PRO A 127 4.22 26.30 -7.26
C PRO A 127 5.27 26.45 -6.15
N GLU A 128 5.06 27.41 -5.23
CA GLU A 128 5.92 27.62 -4.07
C GLU A 128 5.57 26.71 -2.87
N MET A 129 4.59 25.82 -3.01
CA MET A 129 4.25 24.85 -1.97
C MET A 129 5.48 24.07 -1.54
N ILE A 130 5.78 24.12 -0.26
CA ILE A 130 6.89 23.36 0.35
C ILE A 130 6.42 21.92 0.54
N ILE A 131 7.16 20.99 0.00
CA ILE A 131 7.01 19.55 0.20
C ILE A 131 8.28 19.03 0.88
N ASN A 132 8.11 18.28 1.97
CA ASN A 132 9.24 17.71 2.68
C ASN A 132 9.62 16.39 2.03
N SER A 133 10.84 16.32 1.47
CA SER A 133 11.48 15.04 1.15
C SER A 133 11.90 14.36 2.45
N ASN A 134 11.59 13.07 2.61
CA ASN A 134 12.05 12.26 3.74
C ASN A 134 13.49 11.80 3.56
#